data_cf56f3eb343aae1f31bd599f305f59d4
#
_entry.id   cf56f3eb343aae1f31bd599f305f59d4
#
_cell.length_a   1.000
_cell.length_b   1.000
_cell.length_c   1.000
_cell.angle_alpha   90.00
_cell.angle_beta   90.00
_cell.angle_gamma   90.00
#
_symmetry.space_group_name_H-M   'P 1'
#
loop_
_entity.id
_entity.type
_entity.pdbx_description
1 polymer ?
#
loop_
_entity_poly.entity_id
_entity_poly.type
_entity_poly.pdbx_seq_one_letter_code
_entity_poly.pdbx_strand_id
1 'polypeptide(L)'
;MVESEASGLTEEEMLNAVKFGHEGFVPVIEMIEELAKECKKPEWTVEKKDLSEVKKKLEETFTEDLKKAFATRDKQDRSNQISEITDKAKKLYEEDENYTDLDVNSQLKNLEKSIVRTDILKNKNRIDGRGLSDVRPIECEVGVLSLIHI
;
A
#
# COMPACT_ATOMS: atom_id res chain seq x y z
N MET A 1 -11.61 9.93 0.42
CA MET A 1 -11.02 11.28 0.44
C MET A 1 -9.52 11.14 0.19
N VAL A 2 -8.99 11.87 -0.74
CA VAL A 2 -7.55 11.81 -1.13
C VAL A 2 -6.82 13.06 -0.66
N GLU A 3 -7.47 14.21 -0.78
CA GLU A 3 -6.96 15.51 -0.36
C GLU A 3 -8.03 16.28 0.39
N SER A 4 -7.59 17.15 1.28
CA SER A 4 -8.44 18.12 1.95
C SER A 4 -7.66 19.40 2.21
N GLU A 5 -8.31 20.52 2.12
CA GLU A 5 -7.77 21.83 2.41
C GLU A 5 -8.64 22.51 3.47
N ALA A 6 -8.00 23.17 4.42
CA ALA A 6 -8.70 23.87 5.48
C ALA A 6 -7.91 25.10 5.89
N SER A 7 -8.61 26.15 6.32
CA SER A 7 -8.01 27.39 6.79
C SER A 7 -8.34 27.58 8.27
N GLY A 8 -7.33 27.38 9.13
CA GLY A 8 -7.42 27.68 10.56
C GLY A 8 -8.33 26.77 11.38
N LEU A 9 -8.71 25.59 10.88
CA LEU A 9 -9.48 24.61 11.64
C LEU A 9 -8.57 23.76 12.54
N THR A 10 -9.10 23.37 13.69
CA THR A 10 -8.44 22.42 14.59
C THR A 10 -8.51 20.97 14.03
N GLU A 11 -7.66 20.08 14.55
CA GLU A 11 -7.70 18.65 14.20
C GLU A 11 -9.05 18.01 14.52
N GLU A 12 -9.68 18.41 15.63
CA GLU A 12 -10.99 17.90 16.04
C GLU A 12 -12.11 18.36 15.09
N GLU A 13 -12.11 19.63 14.67
CA GLU A 13 -13.05 20.15 13.69
C GLU A 13 -12.91 19.44 12.35
N MET A 14 -11.67 19.21 11.88
CA MET A 14 -11.42 18.46 10.65
C MET A 14 -11.88 17.00 10.74
N LEU A 15 -11.64 16.33 11.86
CA LEU A 15 -12.11 14.96 12.09
C LEU A 15 -13.65 14.90 12.07
N ASN A 16 -14.30 15.85 12.74
CA ASN A 16 -15.76 15.93 12.78
C ASN A 16 -16.36 16.24 11.40
N ALA A 17 -15.73 17.10 10.61
CA ALA A 17 -16.14 17.37 9.23
C ALA A 17 -16.08 16.13 8.36
N VAL A 18 -15.00 15.32 8.48
CA VAL A 18 -14.89 14.05 7.76
C VAL A 18 -15.96 13.06 8.19
N LYS A 19 -16.22 12.94 9.49
CA LYS A 19 -17.29 12.07 10.00
C LYS A 19 -18.66 12.49 9.50
N PHE A 20 -18.96 13.79 9.58
CA PHE A 20 -20.21 14.35 9.08
C PHE A 20 -20.41 14.03 7.59
N GLY A 21 -19.38 14.23 6.76
CA GLY A 21 -19.44 13.88 5.35
C GLY A 21 -19.64 12.38 5.11
N HIS A 22 -18.99 11.52 5.92
CA HIS A 22 -19.17 10.08 5.85
C HIS A 22 -20.60 9.66 6.21
N GLU A 23 -21.13 10.16 7.31
CA GLU A 23 -22.49 9.87 7.76
C GLU A 23 -23.53 10.43 6.77
N GLY A 24 -23.24 11.57 6.15
CA GLY A 24 -24.13 12.24 5.20
C GLY A 24 -24.35 11.48 3.90
N PHE A 25 -23.40 10.65 3.44
CA PHE A 25 -23.60 9.86 2.22
C PHE A 25 -24.19 8.46 2.47
N VAL A 26 -24.22 7.97 3.70
CA VAL A 26 -24.82 6.65 4.01
C VAL A 26 -26.27 6.55 3.54
N PRO A 27 -27.18 7.54 3.81
CA PRO A 27 -28.54 7.48 3.30
C PRO A 27 -28.64 7.42 1.77
N VAL A 28 -27.68 8.00 1.05
CA VAL A 28 -27.63 7.92 -0.41
C VAL A 28 -27.32 6.51 -0.87
N ILE A 29 -26.41 5.81 -0.16
CA ILE A 29 -26.10 4.40 -0.45
C ILE A 29 -27.33 3.52 -0.17
N GLU A 30 -28.01 3.73 0.94
CA GLU A 30 -29.23 3.02 1.29
C GLU A 30 -30.32 3.19 0.22
N MET A 31 -30.52 4.41 -0.25
CA MET A 31 -31.45 4.70 -1.35
C MET A 31 -31.05 3.98 -2.65
N ILE A 32 -29.77 3.93 -2.98
CA ILE A 32 -29.26 3.20 -4.15
C ILE A 32 -29.52 1.69 -4.00
N GLU A 33 -29.30 1.15 -2.82
CA GLU A 33 -29.56 -0.27 -2.53
C GLU A 33 -31.05 -0.62 -2.61
N GLU A 34 -31.93 0.26 -2.14
CA GLU A 34 -33.37 0.09 -2.28
C GLU A 34 -33.78 0.08 -3.76
N LEU A 35 -33.33 1.06 -4.52
CA LEU A 35 -33.59 1.12 -5.95
C LEU A 35 -33.05 -0.12 -6.68
N ALA A 36 -31.86 -0.57 -6.30
CA ALA A 36 -31.24 -1.77 -6.87
C ALA A 36 -32.08 -3.03 -6.61
N LYS A 37 -32.75 -3.16 -5.45
CA LYS A 37 -33.63 -4.30 -5.18
C LYS A 37 -34.79 -4.41 -6.17
N GLU A 38 -35.30 -3.27 -6.65
CA GLU A 38 -36.43 -3.23 -7.58
C GLU A 38 -36.01 -3.33 -9.06
N CYS A 39 -34.87 -2.71 -9.41
CA CYS A 39 -34.49 -2.45 -10.79
C CYS A 39 -33.19 -3.12 -11.24
N LYS A 40 -32.48 -3.83 -10.35
CA LYS A 40 -31.17 -4.39 -10.73
C LYS A 40 -31.31 -5.46 -11.84
N LYS A 41 -30.39 -5.38 -12.79
CA LYS A 41 -30.18 -6.44 -13.77
C LYS A 41 -29.46 -7.63 -13.12
N PRO A 42 -29.47 -8.82 -13.77
CA PRO A 42 -28.66 -9.94 -13.31
C PRO A 42 -27.22 -9.51 -13.06
N GLU A 43 -26.63 -10.01 -11.98
CA GLU A 43 -25.25 -9.66 -11.62
C GLU A 43 -24.29 -10.11 -12.71
N TRP A 44 -23.40 -9.21 -13.07
CA TRP A 44 -22.29 -9.57 -13.93
C TRP A 44 -21.24 -10.31 -13.08
N THR A 45 -21.14 -11.61 -13.32
CA THR A 45 -20.14 -12.45 -12.68
C THR A 45 -18.80 -12.28 -13.39
N VAL A 46 -17.83 -11.73 -12.70
CA VAL A 46 -16.44 -11.69 -13.16
C VAL A 46 -15.71 -12.87 -12.53
N GLU A 47 -15.21 -13.77 -13.34
CA GLU A 47 -14.34 -14.85 -12.87
C GLU A 47 -13.04 -14.23 -12.36
N LYS A 48 -12.84 -14.33 -11.04
CA LYS A 48 -11.58 -13.91 -10.41
C LYS A 48 -10.62 -15.07 -10.44
N LYS A 49 -9.44 -14.84 -11.00
CA LYS A 49 -8.35 -15.79 -10.97
C LYS A 49 -7.96 -16.10 -9.54
N ASP A 50 -7.89 -17.37 -9.19
CA ASP A 50 -7.41 -17.77 -7.86
C ASP A 50 -5.88 -17.71 -7.81
N LEU A 51 -5.37 -16.83 -6.96
CA LEU A 51 -3.94 -16.61 -6.74
C LEU A 51 -3.46 -17.17 -5.38
N SER A 52 -4.29 -18.01 -4.73
CA SER A 52 -4.00 -18.53 -3.39
C SER A 52 -2.74 -19.40 -3.36
N GLU A 53 -2.47 -20.16 -4.41
CA GLU A 53 -1.26 -20.98 -4.51
C GLU A 53 -0.01 -20.11 -4.67
N VAL A 54 -0.07 -19.10 -5.55
CA VAL A 54 1.03 -18.14 -5.74
C VAL A 54 1.33 -17.44 -4.42
N LYS A 55 0.28 -16.97 -3.74
CA LYS A 55 0.42 -16.32 -2.43
C LYS A 55 1.15 -17.21 -1.43
N LYS A 56 0.70 -18.45 -1.24
CA LYS A 56 1.32 -19.40 -0.30
C LYS A 56 2.78 -19.64 -0.62
N LYS A 57 3.10 -19.95 -1.88
CA LYS A 57 4.46 -20.24 -2.31
C LYS A 57 5.39 -19.05 -2.12
N LEU A 58 4.93 -17.82 -2.41
CA LEU A 58 5.69 -16.61 -2.15
C LEU A 58 5.88 -16.36 -0.65
N GLU A 59 4.84 -16.57 0.17
CA GLU A 59 4.93 -16.47 1.62
C GLU A 59 5.95 -17.47 2.20
N GLU A 60 5.92 -18.72 1.80
CA GLU A 60 6.85 -19.75 2.27
C GLU A 60 8.29 -19.46 1.84
N THR A 61 8.48 -18.95 0.63
CA THR A 61 9.83 -18.80 0.04
C THR A 61 10.50 -17.49 0.42
N PHE A 62 9.75 -16.36 0.42
CA PHE A 62 10.35 -15.02 0.48
C PHE A 62 10.07 -14.24 1.76
N THR A 63 9.26 -14.74 2.70
CA THR A 63 8.92 -14.00 3.92
C THR A 63 10.15 -13.62 4.73
N GLU A 64 11.08 -14.55 4.95
CA GLU A 64 12.27 -14.29 5.77
C GLU A 64 13.26 -13.36 5.08
N ASP A 65 13.41 -13.47 3.78
CA ASP A 65 14.29 -12.58 3.01
C ASP A 65 13.72 -11.16 2.94
N LEU A 66 12.42 -11.02 2.76
CA LEU A 66 11.75 -9.72 2.84
C LEU A 66 11.86 -9.08 4.22
N LYS A 67 11.71 -9.84 5.30
CA LYS A 67 11.91 -9.31 6.65
C LYS A 67 13.34 -8.79 6.86
N LYS A 68 14.36 -9.51 6.36
CA LYS A 68 15.76 -9.06 6.42
C LYS A 68 15.96 -7.78 5.60
N ALA A 69 15.40 -7.73 4.38
CA ALA A 69 15.48 -6.55 3.54
C ALA A 69 14.85 -5.34 4.22
N PHE A 70 13.66 -5.49 4.81
CA PHE A 70 12.99 -4.40 5.55
C PHE A 70 13.66 -4.02 6.87
N ALA A 71 14.51 -4.85 7.45
CA ALA A 71 15.34 -4.50 8.59
C ALA A 71 16.54 -3.61 8.21
N THR A 72 16.92 -3.54 6.93
CA THR A 72 17.98 -2.68 6.41
C THR A 72 17.54 -1.22 6.44
N ARG A 73 18.25 -0.36 7.19
CA ARG A 73 17.89 1.05 7.36
C ARG A 73 18.22 1.90 6.13
N ASP A 74 19.34 1.61 5.46
CA ASP A 74 19.69 2.33 4.24
C ASP A 74 18.63 2.10 3.16
N LYS A 75 18.20 3.19 2.54
CA LYS A 75 17.11 3.16 1.54
C LYS A 75 17.53 2.47 0.25
N GLN A 76 18.79 2.72 -0.18
CA GLN A 76 19.27 2.19 -1.45
C GLN A 76 19.54 0.69 -1.34
N ASP A 77 20.20 0.27 -0.27
CA ASP A 77 20.50 -1.15 -0.02
C ASP A 77 19.22 -1.96 0.15
N ARG A 78 18.25 -1.43 0.89
CA ARG A 78 16.91 -2.04 1.02
C ARG A 78 16.22 -2.18 -0.33
N SER A 79 16.25 -1.14 -1.15
CA SER A 79 15.63 -1.14 -2.48
C SER A 79 16.28 -2.18 -3.39
N ASN A 80 17.60 -2.29 -3.37
CA ASN A 80 18.34 -3.27 -4.14
C ASN A 80 17.98 -4.70 -3.73
N GLN A 81 17.94 -4.99 -2.41
CA GLN A 81 17.56 -6.30 -1.89
C GLN A 81 16.12 -6.69 -2.28
N ILE A 82 15.17 -5.75 -2.18
CA ILE A 82 13.78 -5.99 -2.60
C ILE A 82 13.70 -6.25 -4.11
N SER A 83 14.47 -5.52 -4.92
CA SER A 83 14.53 -5.74 -6.36
C SER A 83 15.03 -7.14 -6.69
N GLU A 84 16.12 -7.59 -6.06
CA GLU A 84 16.64 -8.95 -6.24
C GLU A 84 15.62 -10.04 -5.86
N ILE A 85 14.89 -9.84 -4.77
CA ILE A 85 13.83 -10.75 -4.33
C ILE A 85 12.70 -10.77 -5.38
N THR A 86 12.34 -9.61 -5.90
CA THR A 86 11.29 -9.49 -6.93
C THR A 86 11.68 -10.22 -8.22
N ASP A 87 12.95 -10.10 -8.64
CA ASP A 87 13.44 -10.77 -9.82
C ASP A 87 13.51 -12.31 -9.62
N LYS A 88 13.88 -12.77 -8.43
CA LYS A 88 13.83 -14.20 -8.07
C LYS A 88 12.39 -14.73 -8.07
N ALA A 89 11.45 -13.94 -7.55
CA ALA A 89 10.03 -14.32 -7.53
C ALA A 89 9.45 -14.42 -8.95
N LYS A 90 9.81 -13.52 -9.85
CA LYS A 90 9.40 -13.60 -11.27
C LYS A 90 9.96 -14.83 -11.96
N LYS A 91 11.26 -15.09 -11.78
CA LYS A 91 11.91 -16.29 -12.36
C LYS A 91 11.29 -17.60 -11.90
N LEU A 92 10.73 -17.65 -10.68
CA LEU A 92 10.06 -18.82 -10.15
C LEU A 92 8.81 -19.21 -10.95
N TYR A 93 8.21 -18.25 -11.63
CA TYR A 93 6.99 -18.42 -12.42
C TYR A 93 7.16 -18.13 -13.91
N GLU A 94 8.41 -17.94 -14.38
CA GLU A 94 8.73 -17.62 -15.78
C GLU A 94 8.23 -18.70 -16.77
N GLU A 95 8.23 -19.96 -16.34
CA GLU A 95 7.79 -21.10 -17.16
C GLU A 95 6.29 -21.47 -16.91
N ASP A 96 5.61 -20.78 -16.01
CA ASP A 96 4.23 -21.10 -15.65
C ASP A 96 3.25 -20.21 -16.41
N GLU A 97 2.70 -20.72 -17.50
CA GLU A 97 1.75 -20.01 -18.36
C GLU A 97 0.44 -19.59 -17.65
N ASN A 98 0.16 -20.16 -16.47
CA ASN A 98 -1.05 -19.86 -15.72
C ASN A 98 -0.98 -18.51 -14.99
N TYR A 99 0.22 -17.99 -14.71
CA TYR A 99 0.39 -16.76 -13.94
C TYR A 99 1.21 -15.74 -14.72
N THR A 100 0.75 -14.51 -14.69
CA THR A 100 1.48 -13.38 -15.29
C THR A 100 2.41 -12.73 -14.29
N ASP A 101 3.41 -12.01 -14.78
CA ASP A 101 4.29 -11.17 -13.95
C ASP A 101 3.51 -10.19 -13.06
N LEU A 102 2.36 -9.71 -13.55
CA LEU A 102 1.48 -8.82 -12.78
C LEU A 102 0.83 -9.55 -11.60
N ASP A 103 0.43 -10.81 -11.79
CA ASP A 103 -0.14 -11.64 -10.71
C ASP A 103 0.89 -11.86 -9.62
N VAL A 104 2.11 -12.29 -10.00
CA VAL A 104 3.21 -12.53 -9.07
C VAL A 104 3.60 -11.26 -8.32
N ASN A 105 3.79 -10.15 -9.04
CA ASN A 105 4.13 -8.86 -8.44
C ASN A 105 3.04 -8.36 -7.48
N SER A 106 1.77 -8.55 -7.82
CA SER A 106 0.66 -8.13 -6.95
C SER A 106 0.66 -8.89 -5.62
N GLN A 107 0.91 -10.20 -5.66
CA GLN A 107 0.98 -11.02 -4.45
C GLN A 107 2.24 -10.74 -3.63
N LEU A 108 3.38 -10.52 -4.28
CA LEU A 108 4.61 -10.13 -3.58
C LEU A 108 4.45 -8.78 -2.87
N LYS A 109 3.85 -7.79 -3.51
CA LYS A 109 3.54 -6.49 -2.89
C LYS A 109 2.53 -6.60 -1.75
N ASN A 110 1.57 -7.52 -1.83
CA ASN A 110 0.67 -7.79 -0.71
C ASN A 110 1.42 -8.38 0.49
N LEU A 111 2.39 -9.28 0.25
CA LEU A 111 3.25 -9.85 1.27
C LEU A 111 4.15 -8.77 1.91
N GLU A 112 4.82 -7.93 1.11
CA GLU A 112 5.60 -6.78 1.57
C GLU A 112 4.76 -5.88 2.48
N LYS A 113 3.58 -5.49 2.00
CA LYS A 113 2.64 -4.65 2.75
C LYS A 113 2.25 -5.28 4.08
N SER A 114 1.99 -6.58 4.10
CA SER A 114 1.63 -7.32 5.31
C SER A 114 2.78 -7.33 6.33
N ILE A 115 4.01 -7.60 5.88
CA ILE A 115 5.20 -7.63 6.72
C ILE A 115 5.44 -6.25 7.34
N VAL A 116 5.51 -5.20 6.52
CA VAL A 116 5.79 -3.83 6.96
C VAL A 116 4.73 -3.32 7.92
N ARG A 117 3.44 -3.48 7.59
CA ARG A 117 2.35 -3.01 8.46
C ARG A 117 2.31 -3.76 9.79
N THR A 118 2.54 -5.06 9.77
CA THR A 118 2.58 -5.87 10.99
C THR A 118 3.75 -5.44 11.87
N ASP A 119 4.91 -5.19 11.30
CA ASP A 119 6.09 -4.74 12.02
C ASP A 119 5.86 -3.36 12.67
N ILE A 120 5.36 -2.39 11.91
CA ILE A 120 5.04 -1.06 12.44
C ILE A 120 4.02 -1.13 13.57
N LEU A 121 2.98 -1.94 13.44
CA LEU A 121 1.94 -2.07 14.47
C LEU A 121 2.47 -2.72 15.75
N LYS A 122 3.35 -3.72 15.62
CA LYS A 122 3.93 -4.44 16.77
C LYS A 122 5.04 -3.66 17.44
N ASN A 123 6.01 -3.19 16.67
CA ASN A 123 7.25 -2.61 17.18
C ASN A 123 7.20 -1.09 17.32
N LYS A 124 6.14 -0.45 16.79
CA LYS A 124 5.95 1.02 16.82
C LYS A 124 7.08 1.82 16.16
N ASN A 125 7.89 1.16 15.33
CA ASN A 125 8.98 1.75 14.57
C ASN A 125 8.66 1.79 13.08
N ARG A 126 9.06 2.85 12.41
CA ARG A 126 8.99 2.96 10.94
C ARG A 126 10.20 2.28 10.30
N ILE A 127 10.12 1.99 9.01
CA ILE A 127 11.19 1.32 8.24
C ILE A 127 12.55 2.06 8.34
N ASP A 128 12.51 3.37 8.45
CA ASP A 128 13.71 4.21 8.59
C ASP A 128 14.23 4.34 10.04
N GLY A 129 13.61 3.62 10.96
CA GLY A 129 13.99 3.58 12.37
C GLY A 129 13.40 4.69 13.23
N ARG A 130 12.58 5.58 12.65
CA ARG A 130 11.85 6.61 13.43
C ARG A 130 10.69 5.99 14.21
N GLY A 131 10.35 6.59 15.31
CA GLY A 131 9.11 6.31 16.03
C GLY A 131 7.89 6.87 15.28
N LEU A 132 6.69 6.57 15.79
CA LEU A 132 5.44 6.96 15.12
C LEU A 132 5.22 8.47 15.07
N SER A 133 5.71 9.19 16.07
CA SER A 133 5.55 10.66 16.20
C SER A 133 6.77 11.46 15.73
N ASP A 134 7.84 10.80 15.32
CA ASP A 134 9.06 11.48 14.92
C ASP A 134 8.89 12.16 13.56
N VAL A 135 9.27 13.43 13.52
CA VAL A 135 9.31 14.23 12.30
C VAL A 135 10.68 14.05 11.63
N ARG A 136 10.71 14.05 10.29
CA ARG A 136 11.96 14.01 9.54
C ARG A 136 12.76 15.30 9.78
N PRO A 137 14.11 15.25 9.84
CA PRO A 137 14.92 16.45 9.86
C PRO A 137 14.63 17.29 8.61
N ILE A 138 14.61 18.60 8.81
CA ILE A 138 14.47 19.56 7.73
C ILE A 138 15.87 19.94 7.31
N GLU A 139 16.22 19.68 6.06
CA GLU A 139 17.50 20.07 5.47
C GLU A 139 17.23 21.12 4.39
N CYS A 140 17.99 22.23 4.47
CA CYS A 140 17.91 23.31 3.49
C CYS A 140 19.31 23.56 2.94
N GLU A 141 19.47 23.39 1.64
CA GLU A 141 20.71 23.66 0.94
C GLU A 141 20.47 24.65 -0.19
N VAL A 142 21.32 25.67 -0.30
CA VAL A 142 21.22 26.68 -1.35
C VAL A 142 22.29 26.46 -2.41
N GLY A 143 22.00 26.84 -3.65
CA GLY A 143 22.95 26.76 -4.76
C GLY A 143 23.14 25.35 -5.34
N VAL A 144 22.28 24.39 -5.01
CA VAL A 144 22.34 23.01 -5.52
C VAL A 144 21.77 22.83 -6.93
N LEU A 145 20.97 23.78 -7.39
CA LEU A 145 20.43 23.78 -8.76
C LEU A 145 21.43 24.37 -9.74
N SER A 146 21.49 23.78 -10.94
CA SER A 146 22.31 24.33 -12.01
C SER A 146 21.75 25.67 -12.52
N LEU A 147 22.61 26.52 -13.11
CA LEU A 147 22.23 27.83 -13.64
C LEU A 147 21.08 27.81 -14.67
N ILE A 148 20.84 26.68 -15.33
CA ILE A 148 19.73 26.51 -16.27
C ILE A 148 18.38 26.26 -15.57
N HIS A 149 18.36 26.10 -14.26
CA HIS A 149 17.17 25.88 -13.45
C HIS A 149 16.83 27.05 -12.52
N ILE A 150 17.54 28.17 -12.65
CA ILE A 150 17.33 29.40 -11.87
C ILE A 150 16.56 30.43 -12.71
#